data_6f459b25fce3e5daf75db15cb1e1b8ee
#
_entry.id   6f459b25fce3e5daf75db15cb1e1b8ee
#
_cell.length_a   1.000
_cell.length_b   1.000
_cell.length_c   1.000
_cell.angle_alpha   90.00
_cell.angle_beta   90.00
_cell.angle_gamma   90.00
#
_symmetry.space_group_name_H-M   'P 1'
#
loop_
_entity.id
_entity.type
_entity.pdbx_description
1 polymer ?
#
loop_
_entity_poly.entity_id
_entity_poly.type
_entity_poly.pdbx_seq_one_letter_code
_entity_poly.pdbx_strand_id
1 'polypeptide(L)'
;MSMKILTVDDSRTMRDMLRLALTTAGYRVVQAVDGMEGLEVLEREVPDLVITDINMPKLDGYGFIEGARKTDRFRVVPILVLTTESDPEKKRRARNAGATGWIVKPFDPAKLVDVIRRVAA
;
A
#
# COMPACT_ATOMS: atom_id res chain seq x y z
N MET A 1 0.31 13.40 -16.42
CA MET A 1 -0.78 12.52 -15.94
C MET A 1 -0.52 12.16 -14.49
N SER A 2 -1.59 12.06 -13.70
CA SER A 2 -1.45 11.75 -12.30
C SER A 2 -1.25 10.25 -12.08
N MET A 3 -0.41 9.92 -11.11
CA MET A 3 -0.18 8.56 -10.67
C MET A 3 -1.41 8.00 -9.96
N LYS A 4 -1.73 6.74 -10.19
CA LYS A 4 -2.83 6.05 -9.54
C LYS A 4 -2.29 5.21 -8.39
N ILE A 5 -2.82 5.40 -7.19
CA ILE A 5 -2.39 4.70 -5.97
C ILE A 5 -3.52 3.84 -5.45
N LEU A 6 -3.22 2.57 -5.19
CA LEU A 6 -4.14 1.65 -4.52
C LEU A 6 -3.84 1.68 -3.02
N THR A 7 -4.87 1.91 -2.21
CA THR A 7 -4.76 1.79 -0.75
C THR A 7 -5.56 0.57 -0.29
N VAL A 8 -4.92 -0.29 0.51
CA VAL A 8 -5.52 -1.52 1.04
C VAL A 8 -5.49 -1.43 2.55
N ASP A 9 -6.65 -1.21 3.17
CA ASP A 9 -6.75 -1.04 4.62
C ASP A 9 -8.20 -1.31 5.04
N ASP A 10 -8.41 -2.10 6.09
CA ASP A 10 -9.75 -2.42 6.55
C ASP A 10 -10.38 -1.29 7.40
N SER A 11 -9.59 -0.30 7.81
CA SER A 11 -10.07 0.86 8.55
C SER A 11 -10.61 1.92 7.59
N ARG A 12 -11.91 2.20 7.68
CA ARG A 12 -12.53 3.27 6.88
C ARG A 12 -11.90 4.63 7.18
N THR A 13 -11.66 4.90 8.45
CA THR A 13 -11.04 6.17 8.87
C THR A 13 -9.68 6.33 8.21
N MET A 14 -8.87 5.29 8.22
CA MET A 14 -7.54 5.35 7.60
C MET A 14 -7.64 5.51 6.07
N ARG A 15 -8.57 4.79 5.43
CA ARG A 15 -8.76 4.96 3.98
C ARG A 15 -9.16 6.39 3.63
N ASP A 16 -10.04 7.00 4.44
CA ASP A 16 -10.46 8.39 4.23
C ASP A 16 -9.30 9.36 4.42
N MET A 17 -8.49 9.17 5.45
CA MET A 17 -7.31 10.00 5.72
C MET A 17 -6.29 9.90 4.58
N LEU A 18 -6.02 8.69 4.10
CA LEU A 18 -5.12 8.47 2.97
C LEU A 18 -5.66 9.11 1.70
N ARG A 19 -6.95 8.94 1.43
CA ARG A 19 -7.56 9.55 0.25
C ARG A 19 -7.39 11.06 0.27
N LEU A 20 -7.67 11.70 1.39
CA LEU A 20 -7.52 13.14 1.52
C LEU A 20 -6.07 13.58 1.26
N ALA A 21 -5.12 12.93 1.93
CA ALA A 21 -3.71 13.28 1.79
C ALA A 21 -3.21 13.09 0.36
N LEU A 22 -3.58 11.97 -0.27
CA LEU A 22 -3.07 11.63 -1.60
C LEU A 22 -3.74 12.47 -2.69
N THR A 23 -5.06 12.67 -2.61
CA THR A 23 -5.74 13.49 -3.62
C THR A 23 -5.33 14.96 -3.51
N THR A 24 -5.07 15.46 -2.31
CA THR A 24 -4.54 16.81 -2.11
C THR A 24 -3.17 16.96 -2.78
N ALA A 25 -2.37 15.90 -2.80
CA ALA A 25 -1.06 15.91 -3.46
C ALA A 25 -1.15 15.70 -4.98
N GLY A 26 -2.35 15.52 -5.53
CA GLY A 26 -2.56 15.39 -6.97
C GLY A 26 -2.61 13.96 -7.49
N TYR A 27 -2.64 12.95 -6.60
CA TYR A 27 -2.73 11.55 -7.01
C TYR A 27 -4.18 11.09 -7.15
N ARG A 28 -4.40 10.10 -8.01
CA ARG A 28 -5.68 9.39 -8.08
C ARG A 28 -5.62 8.21 -7.11
N VAL A 29 -6.75 7.91 -6.45
CA VAL A 29 -6.80 6.88 -5.42
C VAL A 29 -7.88 5.86 -5.72
N VAL A 30 -7.51 4.58 -5.68
CA VAL A 30 -8.46 3.46 -5.67
C VAL A 30 -8.26 2.71 -4.34
N GLN A 31 -9.31 2.09 -3.84
CA GLN A 31 -9.30 1.53 -2.49
C GLN A 31 -9.74 0.08 -2.46
N ALA A 32 -9.23 -0.66 -1.46
CA ALA A 32 -9.67 -2.00 -1.12
C ALA A 32 -9.71 -2.13 0.40
N VAL A 33 -10.61 -2.99 0.90
CA VAL A 33 -10.87 -3.13 2.34
C VAL A 33 -10.10 -4.29 2.98
N ASP A 34 -9.55 -5.19 2.19
CA ASP A 34 -8.75 -6.32 2.67
C ASP A 34 -7.83 -6.81 1.55
N GLY A 35 -6.99 -7.80 1.88
CA GLY A 35 -6.00 -8.30 0.92
C GLY A 35 -6.62 -9.01 -0.28
N MET A 36 -7.77 -9.66 -0.12
CA MET A 36 -8.45 -10.34 -1.23
C MET A 36 -8.96 -9.32 -2.23
N GLU A 37 -9.70 -8.32 -1.75
CA GLU A 37 -10.17 -7.24 -2.60
C GLU A 37 -8.99 -6.47 -3.19
N GLY A 38 -7.91 -6.32 -2.41
CA GLY A 38 -6.69 -5.69 -2.88
C GLY A 38 -6.14 -6.34 -4.15
N LEU A 39 -6.10 -7.67 -4.19
CA LEU A 39 -5.63 -8.39 -5.38
C LEU A 39 -6.58 -8.19 -6.57
N GLU A 40 -7.89 -8.17 -6.33
CA GLU A 40 -8.88 -7.92 -7.38
C GLU A 40 -8.74 -6.51 -7.96
N VAL A 41 -8.62 -5.50 -7.09
CA VAL A 41 -8.47 -4.11 -7.52
C VAL A 41 -7.14 -3.89 -8.23
N LEU A 42 -6.08 -4.54 -7.75
CA LEU A 42 -4.75 -4.49 -8.38
C LEU A 42 -4.83 -4.91 -9.86
N GLU A 43 -5.48 -6.03 -10.13
CA GLU A 43 -5.64 -6.56 -11.50
C GLU A 43 -6.49 -5.64 -12.37
N ARG A 44 -7.59 -5.11 -11.81
CA ARG A 44 -8.54 -4.30 -12.55
C ARG A 44 -8.03 -2.89 -12.83
N GLU A 45 -7.41 -2.26 -11.83
CA GLU A 45 -7.04 -0.85 -11.91
C GLU A 45 -5.58 -0.60 -12.32
N VAL A 46 -4.72 -1.59 -12.20
CA VAL A 46 -3.29 -1.52 -12.55
C VAL A 46 -2.65 -0.23 -11.99
N PRO A 47 -2.59 -0.10 -10.65
CA PRO A 47 -2.04 1.12 -10.04
C PRO A 47 -0.53 1.24 -10.25
N ASP A 48 -0.04 2.46 -10.10
CA ASP A 48 1.38 2.77 -10.21
C ASP A 48 2.13 2.55 -8.90
N LEU A 49 1.39 2.51 -7.79
CA LEU A 49 1.94 2.34 -6.45
C LEU A 49 0.85 1.79 -5.53
N VAL A 50 1.25 1.03 -4.53
CA VAL A 50 0.32 0.45 -3.55
C VAL A 50 0.75 0.83 -2.14
N ILE A 51 -0.25 1.16 -1.30
CA ILE A 51 -0.06 1.34 0.14
C ILE A 51 -0.97 0.33 0.83
N THR A 52 -0.42 -0.54 1.66
CA THR A 52 -1.19 -1.58 2.33
C THR A 52 -0.90 -1.66 3.82
N ASP A 53 -1.93 -1.94 4.63
CA ASP A 53 -1.74 -2.36 6.00
C ASP A 53 -1.37 -3.85 6.04
N ILE A 54 -0.99 -4.34 7.21
CA ILE A 54 -0.64 -5.74 7.45
C ILE A 54 -1.82 -6.51 8.03
N ASN A 55 -2.43 -5.97 9.10
CA ASN A 55 -3.49 -6.67 9.83
C ASN A 55 -4.85 -6.41 9.20
N MET A 56 -5.31 -7.34 8.37
CA MET A 56 -6.58 -7.24 7.68
C MET A 56 -7.26 -8.60 7.64
N PRO A 57 -8.62 -8.63 7.61
CA PRO A 57 -9.34 -9.90 7.49
C PRO A 57 -9.18 -10.51 6.09
N LYS A 58 -9.54 -11.77 5.95
CA LYS A 58 -9.56 -12.58 4.72
C LYS A 58 -8.17 -12.88 4.18
N LEU A 59 -7.37 -11.85 3.90
CA LEU A 59 -5.97 -11.99 3.48
C LEU A 59 -5.22 -10.79 4.05
N ASP A 60 -4.17 -11.05 4.81
CA ASP A 60 -3.39 -9.99 5.43
C ASP A 60 -2.42 -9.33 4.42
N GLY A 61 -1.69 -8.33 4.89
CA GLY A 61 -0.77 -7.59 4.03
C GLY A 61 0.38 -8.43 3.47
N TYR A 62 0.87 -9.38 4.25
CA TYR A 62 1.92 -10.30 3.77
C TYR A 62 1.41 -11.14 2.60
N GLY A 63 0.22 -11.73 2.78
CA GLY A 63 -0.40 -12.54 1.72
C GLY A 63 -0.74 -11.72 0.49
N PHE A 64 -1.20 -10.48 0.68
CA PHE A 64 -1.44 -9.56 -0.42
C PHE A 64 -0.16 -9.27 -1.20
N ILE A 65 0.93 -8.92 -0.51
CA ILE A 65 2.21 -8.61 -1.15
C ILE A 65 2.74 -9.83 -1.92
N GLU A 66 2.71 -11.00 -1.29
CA GLU A 66 3.15 -12.24 -1.94
C GLU A 66 2.32 -12.53 -3.19
N GLY A 67 1.00 -12.37 -3.10
CA GLY A 67 0.11 -12.58 -4.24
C GLY A 67 0.37 -11.61 -5.38
N ALA A 68 0.61 -10.33 -5.05
CA ALA A 68 0.95 -9.32 -6.04
C ALA A 68 2.25 -9.66 -6.77
N ARG A 69 3.27 -10.05 -6.02
CA ARG A 69 4.59 -10.34 -6.59
C ARG A 69 4.66 -11.61 -7.43
N LYS A 70 3.69 -12.52 -7.28
CA LYS A 70 3.61 -13.73 -8.13
C LYS A 70 3.22 -13.42 -9.56
N THR A 71 2.61 -12.28 -9.79
CA THR A 71 2.19 -11.86 -11.12
C THR A 71 3.29 -11.01 -11.73
N ASP A 72 3.79 -11.37 -12.91
CA ASP A 72 4.88 -10.65 -13.60
C ASP A 72 4.59 -9.16 -13.73
N ARG A 73 3.33 -8.82 -14.00
CA ARG A 73 2.86 -7.45 -14.17
C ARG A 73 3.14 -6.56 -12.97
N PHE A 74 3.12 -7.13 -11.74
CA PHE A 74 3.28 -6.39 -10.50
C PHE A 74 4.56 -6.74 -9.75
N ARG A 75 5.53 -7.29 -10.46
CA ARG A 75 6.80 -7.70 -9.85
C ARG A 75 7.60 -6.52 -9.32
N VAL A 76 7.47 -5.35 -9.94
CA VAL A 76 8.26 -4.17 -9.58
C VAL A 76 7.43 -2.97 -9.12
N VAL A 77 6.09 -3.09 -9.07
CA VAL A 77 5.27 -1.98 -8.57
C VAL A 77 5.67 -1.67 -7.12
N PRO A 78 5.91 -0.39 -6.78
CA PRO A 78 6.24 -0.05 -5.39
C PRO A 78 5.08 -0.40 -4.46
N ILE A 79 5.37 -1.12 -3.38
CA ILE A 79 4.41 -1.45 -2.33
C ILE A 79 4.94 -0.95 -1.01
N LEU A 80 4.25 0.05 -0.45
CA LEU A 80 4.57 0.62 0.86
C LEU A 80 3.64 0.01 1.90
N VAL A 81 4.21 -0.45 3.00
CA VAL A 81 3.42 -0.91 4.15
C VAL A 81 3.17 0.29 5.06
N LEU A 82 1.92 0.50 5.46
CA LEU A 82 1.53 1.55 6.41
C LEU A 82 0.74 0.87 7.53
N THR A 83 1.34 0.75 8.71
CA THR A 83 0.80 -0.08 9.79
C THR A 83 1.18 0.47 11.16
N THR A 84 0.45 0.05 12.20
CA THR A 84 0.81 0.35 13.59
C THR A 84 1.96 -0.52 14.10
N GLU A 85 2.33 -1.56 13.37
CA GLU A 85 3.39 -2.49 13.78
C GLU A 85 4.77 -1.86 13.59
N SER A 86 5.65 -2.04 14.58
CA SER A 86 7.03 -1.55 14.51
C SER A 86 8.05 -2.64 14.79
N ASP A 87 7.61 -3.89 14.97
CA ASP A 87 8.48 -5.03 15.26
C ASP A 87 9.45 -5.27 14.09
N PRO A 88 10.77 -5.32 14.35
CA PRO A 88 11.77 -5.57 13.29
C PRO A 88 11.58 -6.89 12.54
N GLU A 89 11.09 -7.94 13.21
CA GLU A 89 10.82 -9.23 12.55
C GLU A 89 9.68 -9.13 11.56
N LYS A 90 8.62 -8.42 11.92
CA LYS A 90 7.48 -8.19 11.00
C LYS A 90 7.90 -7.34 9.81
N LYS A 91 8.73 -6.35 10.06
CA LYS A 91 9.27 -5.49 9.01
C LYS A 91 10.13 -6.30 8.03
N ARG A 92 10.97 -7.19 8.56
CA ARG A 92 11.80 -8.09 7.75
C ARG A 92 10.92 -9.03 6.93
N ARG A 93 9.87 -9.57 7.55
CA ARG A 93 8.92 -10.46 6.86
C ARG A 93 8.25 -9.76 5.68
N ALA A 94 7.86 -8.49 5.86
CA ALA A 94 7.26 -7.72 4.78
C ALA A 94 8.25 -7.51 3.63
N ARG A 95 9.50 -7.18 3.97
CA ARG A 95 10.56 -7.01 2.96
C ARG A 95 10.78 -8.30 2.19
N ASN A 96 10.83 -9.44 2.88
CA ASN A 96 11.02 -10.73 2.24
C ASN A 96 9.84 -11.11 1.35
N ALA A 97 8.63 -10.66 1.70
CA ALA A 97 7.45 -10.85 0.86
C ALA A 97 7.48 -9.97 -0.40
N GLY A 98 8.29 -8.92 -0.40
CA GLY A 98 8.46 -8.04 -1.55
C GLY A 98 8.05 -6.58 -1.32
N ALA A 99 7.87 -6.14 -0.07
CA ALA A 99 7.54 -4.74 0.23
C ALA A 99 8.73 -3.84 -0.12
N THR A 100 8.40 -2.65 -0.62
CA THR A 100 9.40 -1.63 -0.99
C THR A 100 9.79 -0.77 0.21
N GLY A 101 8.83 -0.48 1.10
CA GLY A 101 9.07 0.35 2.26
C GLY A 101 8.07 0.08 3.38
N TRP A 102 8.35 0.65 4.55
CA TRP A 102 7.58 0.43 5.78
C TRP A 102 7.41 1.75 6.50
N ILE A 103 6.16 2.14 6.77
CA ILE A 103 5.82 3.38 7.46
C ILE A 103 4.92 3.03 8.66
N VAL A 104 5.23 3.59 9.83
CA VAL A 104 4.45 3.35 11.05
C VAL A 104 3.38 4.42 11.21
N LYS A 105 2.14 4.00 11.51
CA LYS A 105 1.02 4.91 11.82
C LYS A 105 1.21 5.55 13.19
N PRO A 106 0.74 6.78 13.40
CA PRO A 106 0.08 7.66 12.43
C PRO A 106 1.08 8.23 11.43
N PHE A 107 0.64 8.50 10.22
CA PHE A 107 1.50 9.04 9.18
C PHE A 107 1.41 10.57 9.13
N ASP A 108 2.52 11.18 8.72
CA ASP A 108 2.58 12.61 8.39
C ASP A 108 2.34 12.73 6.88
N PRO A 109 1.30 13.46 6.42
CA PRO A 109 1.00 13.55 5.00
C PRO A 109 2.18 14.01 4.14
N ALA A 110 2.93 15.01 4.60
CA ALA A 110 4.08 15.53 3.84
C ALA A 110 5.18 14.47 3.73
N LYS A 111 5.48 13.76 4.81
CA LYS A 111 6.49 12.70 4.81
C LYS A 111 6.06 11.53 3.96
N LEU A 112 4.78 11.17 3.98
CA LEU A 112 4.25 10.10 3.14
C LEU A 112 4.44 10.45 1.66
N VAL A 113 4.08 11.66 1.27
CA VAL A 113 4.24 12.13 -0.12
C VAL A 113 5.71 12.11 -0.53
N ASP A 114 6.63 12.50 0.36
CA ASP A 114 8.06 12.46 0.09
C ASP A 114 8.56 11.03 -0.16
N VAL A 115 8.09 10.07 0.62
CA VAL A 115 8.44 8.65 0.42
C VAL A 115 7.91 8.16 -0.91
N ILE A 116 6.65 8.50 -1.25
CA ILE A 116 6.03 8.12 -2.51
C ILE A 116 6.87 8.65 -3.68
N ARG A 117 7.26 9.91 -3.64
CA ARG A 117 8.08 10.51 -4.70
C ARG A 117 9.41 9.78 -4.87
N ARG A 118 10.04 9.37 -3.77
CA ARG A 118 11.33 8.67 -3.82
C ARG A 118 11.21 7.27 -4.42
N VAL A 119 10.20 6.50 -4.04
CA VAL A 119 10.07 5.13 -4.52
C VAL A 119 9.48 5.05 -5.93
N ALA A 120 8.77 6.07 -6.36
CA ALA A 120 8.15 6.13 -7.68
C ALA A 120 9.06 6.78 -8.74
N ALA A 121 10.17 7.35 -8.31
CA ALA A 121 11.10 8.03 -9.22
C ALA A 121 11.83 7.08 -10.16
#